data_49c7932d9d6d180010c3a9f3026e7e39
#
_entry.id   49c7932d9d6d180010c3a9f3026e7e39
#
_cell.length_a   1.000
_cell.length_b   1.000
_cell.length_c   1.000
_cell.angle_alpha   90.00
_cell.angle_beta   90.00
_cell.angle_gamma   90.00
#
_symmetry.space_group_name_H-M   'P 1'
#
loop_
_entity.id
_entity.type
_entity.pdbx_description
1 polymer ?
#
loop_
_entity_poly.entity_id
_entity_poly.type
_entity_poly.pdbx_seq_one_letter_code
_entity_poly.pdbx_strand_id
1 'polypeptide(L)'
;MTNPLIEFKNVELKFGDHLVLGGLSFAIERGEIVCVIGPSGCGKTTALRVASGLIPPTRGEVLFDGAPVRAPRRDVAIVFQDYAKALLPWRTAAGNVSLALEAMNTPRDKRAERIGGLLKRVGLPSHAGKYPSEMSGGMQQRLQIARCLAQDPAALMMDEPFGALDAMTRQGLQDEMLEIARGAGATIFFVTHDLEEAIYLGDRVIGLLPHPGRIGIDLKIDLPRPRDQVATRENAEFLRLRRELYDFIHKAERGSPP
;
A
#
# COMPACT_ATOMS: atom_id res chain seq x y z
N MET A 1 -11.69 -2.93 -23.53
CA MET A 1 -11.32 -3.49 -22.23
C MET A 1 -10.05 -2.77 -21.80
N THR A 2 -10.07 -2.04 -20.71
CA THR A 2 -8.87 -1.36 -20.17
C THR A 2 -7.92 -2.44 -19.66
N ASN A 3 -6.65 -2.36 -20.04
CA ASN A 3 -5.61 -3.26 -19.50
C ASN A 3 -5.41 -2.95 -18.01
N PRO A 4 -5.36 -3.95 -17.12
CA PRO A 4 -5.06 -3.73 -15.71
C PRO A 4 -3.67 -3.10 -15.57
N LEU A 5 -3.47 -2.31 -14.50
CA LEU A 5 -2.16 -1.72 -14.25
C LEU A 5 -1.17 -2.75 -13.74
N ILE A 6 -1.61 -3.64 -12.84
CA ILE A 6 -0.79 -4.71 -12.27
C ILE A 6 -1.50 -6.03 -12.48
N GLU A 7 -0.80 -7.03 -13.00
CA GLU A 7 -1.36 -8.37 -13.23
C GLU A 7 -0.40 -9.45 -12.74
N PHE A 8 -0.87 -10.30 -11.85
CA PHE A 8 -0.19 -11.50 -11.41
C PHE A 8 -0.65 -12.68 -12.26
N LYS A 9 0.28 -13.39 -12.89
CA LYS A 9 0.02 -14.57 -13.73
C LYS A 9 0.70 -15.79 -13.12
N ASN A 10 -0.04 -16.58 -12.37
CA ASN A 10 0.41 -17.83 -11.76
C ASN A 10 1.76 -17.68 -11.03
N VAL A 11 1.86 -16.63 -10.20
CA VAL A 11 3.09 -16.25 -9.51
C VAL A 11 3.41 -17.21 -8.38
N GLU A 12 4.55 -17.91 -8.49
CA GLU A 12 5.13 -18.72 -7.42
C GLU A 12 6.45 -18.11 -6.95
N LEU A 13 6.70 -18.18 -5.65
CA LEU A 13 7.98 -17.78 -5.07
C LEU A 13 8.44 -18.79 -4.03
N LYS A 14 9.71 -19.22 -4.16
CA LYS A 14 10.41 -20.07 -3.20
C LYS A 14 11.61 -19.34 -2.63
N PHE A 15 11.89 -19.57 -1.34
CA PHE A 15 13.17 -19.30 -0.71
C PHE A 15 13.82 -20.65 -0.34
N GLY A 16 14.86 -21.04 -1.07
CA GLY A 16 15.35 -22.41 -1.03
C GLY A 16 14.23 -23.38 -1.43
N ASP A 17 13.97 -24.37 -0.57
CA ASP A 17 12.89 -25.35 -0.80
C ASP A 17 11.51 -24.90 -0.28
N HIS A 18 11.46 -23.78 0.45
CA HIS A 18 10.23 -23.29 1.05
C HIS A 18 9.39 -22.49 0.04
N LEU A 19 8.23 -23.02 -0.32
CA LEU A 19 7.27 -22.34 -1.20
C LEU A 19 6.45 -21.32 -0.38
N VAL A 20 6.67 -20.03 -0.64
CA VAL A 20 6.01 -18.92 0.06
C VAL A 20 4.76 -18.46 -0.68
N LEU A 21 4.80 -18.33 -2.00
CA LEU A 21 3.64 -18.00 -2.84
C LEU A 21 3.36 -19.16 -3.78
N GLY A 22 2.12 -19.60 -3.85
CA GLY A 22 1.69 -20.80 -4.57
C GLY A 22 0.69 -20.52 -5.69
N GLY A 23 1.14 -19.81 -6.74
CA GLY A 23 0.33 -19.61 -7.95
C GLY A 23 -0.69 -18.48 -7.84
N LEU A 24 -0.26 -17.29 -7.36
CA LEU A 24 -1.13 -16.12 -7.29
C LEU A 24 -1.50 -15.63 -8.69
N SER A 25 -2.81 -15.46 -8.95
CA SER A 25 -3.34 -14.92 -10.21
C SER A 25 -4.47 -13.96 -9.91
N PHE A 26 -4.23 -12.67 -10.13
CA PHE A 26 -5.21 -11.58 -9.99
C PHE A 26 -4.70 -10.34 -10.72
N ALA A 27 -5.60 -9.40 -10.96
CA ALA A 27 -5.27 -8.13 -11.58
C ALA A 27 -5.73 -6.96 -10.68
N ILE A 28 -5.08 -5.81 -10.83
CA ILE A 28 -5.43 -4.55 -10.18
C ILE A 28 -5.65 -3.52 -11.28
N GLU A 29 -6.85 -2.95 -11.31
CA GLU A 29 -7.22 -1.96 -12.29
C GLU A 29 -6.58 -0.60 -11.99
N ARG A 30 -6.50 0.27 -13.00
CA ARG A 30 -6.01 1.64 -12.80
C ARG A 30 -6.92 2.43 -11.87
N GLY A 31 -6.34 3.07 -10.84
CA GLY A 31 -7.06 3.83 -9.83
C GLY A 31 -7.78 2.97 -8.79
N GLU A 32 -7.64 1.62 -8.84
CA GLU A 32 -8.20 0.71 -7.84
C GLU A 32 -7.33 0.66 -6.58
N ILE A 33 -7.96 0.61 -5.42
CA ILE A 33 -7.32 0.33 -4.14
C ILE A 33 -7.61 -1.13 -3.79
N VAL A 34 -6.60 -2.00 -3.95
CA VAL A 34 -6.69 -3.41 -3.57
C VAL A 34 -5.99 -3.63 -2.24
N CYS A 35 -6.75 -4.08 -1.24
CA CYS A 35 -6.21 -4.45 0.06
C CYS A 35 -5.95 -5.94 0.12
N VAL A 36 -4.76 -6.34 0.60
CA VAL A 36 -4.37 -7.73 0.78
C VAL A 36 -4.26 -8.03 2.27
N ILE A 37 -5.07 -8.99 2.72
CA ILE A 37 -5.13 -9.45 4.11
C ILE A 37 -4.74 -10.93 4.22
N GLY A 38 -4.55 -11.40 5.44
CA GLY A 38 -4.28 -12.81 5.73
C GLY A 38 -3.44 -12.97 7.01
N PRO A 39 -3.33 -14.20 7.53
CA PRO A 39 -2.51 -14.51 8.70
C PRO A 39 -1.05 -14.07 8.56
N SER A 40 -0.34 -13.96 9.69
CA SER A 40 1.10 -13.71 9.66
C SER A 40 1.82 -14.81 8.90
N GLY A 41 2.79 -14.43 8.06
CA GLY A 41 3.57 -15.39 7.28
C GLY A 41 2.89 -15.95 6.02
N CYS A 42 1.65 -15.54 5.68
CA CYS A 42 0.98 -16.02 4.46
C CYS A 42 1.53 -15.42 3.15
N GLY A 43 2.50 -14.52 3.19
CA GLY A 43 3.18 -14.01 1.99
C GLY A 43 2.71 -12.64 1.49
N LYS A 44 1.93 -11.86 2.25
CA LYS A 44 1.44 -10.51 1.86
C LYS A 44 2.57 -9.56 1.45
N THR A 45 3.52 -9.32 2.35
CA THR A 45 4.72 -8.50 2.08
C THR A 45 5.54 -9.07 0.91
N THR A 46 5.59 -10.39 0.78
CA THR A 46 6.30 -11.06 -0.32
C THR A 46 5.61 -10.78 -1.65
N ALA A 47 4.29 -10.88 -1.72
CA ALA A 47 3.52 -10.53 -2.92
C ALA A 47 3.73 -9.06 -3.31
N LEU A 48 3.72 -8.13 -2.33
CA LEU A 48 4.04 -6.72 -2.58
C LEU A 48 5.45 -6.54 -3.14
N ARG A 49 6.46 -7.22 -2.58
CA ARG A 49 7.85 -7.15 -3.06
C ARG A 49 8.01 -7.72 -4.47
N VAL A 50 7.26 -8.76 -4.83
CA VAL A 50 7.23 -9.28 -6.20
C VAL A 50 6.57 -8.28 -7.15
N ALA A 51 5.43 -7.70 -6.76
CA ALA A 51 4.73 -6.69 -7.55
C ALA A 51 5.58 -5.45 -7.83
N SER A 52 6.42 -5.06 -6.86
CA SER A 52 7.30 -3.89 -6.98
C SER A 52 8.64 -4.18 -7.69
N GLY A 53 8.89 -5.43 -8.09
CA GLY A 53 10.13 -5.84 -8.75
C GLY A 53 11.34 -5.94 -7.82
N LEU A 54 11.15 -5.90 -6.49
CA LEU A 54 12.23 -6.08 -5.50
C LEU A 54 12.69 -7.54 -5.42
N ILE A 55 11.80 -8.49 -5.69
CA ILE A 55 12.10 -9.92 -5.71
C ILE A 55 11.50 -10.52 -6.98
N PRO A 56 12.28 -11.20 -7.83
CA PRO A 56 11.75 -11.89 -8.99
C PRO A 56 10.96 -13.14 -8.55
N PRO A 57 9.84 -13.47 -9.19
CA PRO A 57 9.13 -14.73 -8.94
C PRO A 57 9.97 -15.94 -9.39
N THR A 58 9.76 -17.11 -8.75
CA THR A 58 10.40 -18.36 -9.15
C THR A 58 9.72 -18.94 -10.42
N ARG A 59 8.40 -18.79 -10.53
CA ARG A 59 7.56 -19.14 -11.67
C ARG A 59 6.46 -18.12 -11.86
N GLY A 60 5.87 -18.11 -13.06
CA GLY A 60 4.89 -17.09 -13.43
C GLY A 60 5.53 -15.74 -13.65
N GLU A 61 4.72 -14.71 -13.76
CA GLU A 61 5.19 -13.35 -13.99
C GLU A 61 4.22 -12.33 -13.37
N VAL A 62 4.76 -11.15 -13.06
CA VAL A 62 3.96 -9.95 -12.79
C VAL A 62 4.13 -9.00 -13.97
N LEU A 63 3.01 -8.50 -14.48
CA LEU A 63 2.98 -7.44 -15.48
C LEU A 63 2.62 -6.12 -14.85
N PHE A 64 3.24 -5.06 -15.31
CA PHE A 64 2.88 -3.68 -15.03
C PHE A 64 2.61 -2.97 -16.35
N ASP A 65 1.38 -2.52 -16.55
CA ASP A 65 0.94 -1.94 -17.82
C ASP A 65 1.22 -2.85 -19.02
N GLY A 66 0.95 -4.16 -18.84
CA GLY A 66 1.19 -5.19 -19.85
C GLY A 66 2.66 -5.60 -20.06
N ALA A 67 3.63 -4.93 -19.39
CA ALA A 67 5.05 -5.25 -19.51
C ALA A 67 5.56 -6.06 -18.30
N PRO A 68 6.40 -7.10 -18.46
CA PRO A 68 6.93 -7.86 -17.34
C PRO A 68 7.76 -7.02 -16.37
N VAL A 69 7.49 -7.16 -15.06
CA VAL A 69 8.26 -6.54 -13.99
C VAL A 69 9.51 -7.36 -13.72
N ARG A 70 10.68 -6.84 -14.11
CA ARG A 70 11.99 -7.52 -13.93
C ARG A 70 12.89 -6.82 -12.92
N ALA A 71 12.58 -5.59 -12.56
CA ALA A 71 13.33 -4.76 -11.63
C ALA A 71 12.43 -3.66 -11.07
N PRO A 72 12.82 -2.98 -9.96
CA PRO A 72 12.10 -1.82 -9.44
C PRO A 72 11.92 -0.73 -10.51
N ARG A 73 10.73 -0.12 -10.52
CA ARG A 73 10.30 0.88 -11.50
C ARG A 73 10.22 2.26 -10.85
N ARG A 74 10.45 3.33 -11.63
CA ARG A 74 10.33 4.71 -11.13
C ARG A 74 8.89 5.16 -10.93
N ASP A 75 7.96 4.54 -11.65
CA ASP A 75 6.52 4.79 -11.57
C ASP A 75 5.79 3.93 -10.51
N VAL A 76 6.56 3.20 -9.70
CA VAL A 76 6.08 2.44 -8.53
C VAL A 76 6.80 2.96 -7.29
N ALA A 77 6.04 3.49 -6.34
CA ALA A 77 6.59 3.93 -5.05
C ALA A 77 6.18 2.98 -3.93
N ILE A 78 7.08 2.76 -2.96
CA ILE A 78 6.87 1.83 -1.85
C ILE A 78 6.88 2.59 -0.53
N VAL A 79 5.78 2.46 0.22
CA VAL A 79 5.67 2.90 1.62
C VAL A 79 5.95 1.69 2.51
N PHE A 80 7.10 1.68 3.16
CA PHE A 80 7.54 0.59 4.03
C PHE A 80 6.90 0.68 5.42
N GLN A 81 6.71 -0.47 6.06
CA GLN A 81 6.21 -0.60 7.42
C GLN A 81 7.09 0.16 8.42
N ASP A 82 8.42 0.03 8.32
CA ASP A 82 9.38 0.75 9.16
C ASP A 82 9.73 2.10 8.52
N TYR A 83 8.88 3.09 8.78
CA TYR A 83 9.06 4.45 8.27
C TYR A 83 10.35 5.12 8.80
N ALA A 84 10.77 4.79 10.03
CA ALA A 84 11.95 5.38 10.63
C ALA A 84 13.22 4.98 9.87
N LYS A 85 13.33 3.71 9.44
CA LYS A 85 14.44 3.24 8.59
C LYS A 85 14.31 3.68 7.14
N ALA A 86 13.11 3.99 6.69
CA ALA A 86 12.91 4.44 5.32
C ALA A 86 13.34 5.90 5.09
N LEU A 87 13.28 6.76 6.11
CA LEU A 87 13.69 8.15 6.01
C LEU A 87 15.21 8.32 6.16
N LEU A 88 15.77 9.37 5.55
CA LEU A 88 17.17 9.75 5.71
C LEU A 88 17.29 10.63 6.95
N PRO A 89 17.88 10.15 8.07
CA PRO A 89 17.90 10.88 9.34
C PRO A 89 18.76 12.15 9.30
N TRP A 90 19.70 12.24 8.36
CA TRP A 90 20.58 13.39 8.14
C TRP A 90 20.01 14.44 7.17
N ARG A 91 18.81 14.23 6.61
CA ARG A 91 18.10 15.20 5.78
C ARG A 91 16.85 15.70 6.50
N THR A 92 16.56 16.99 6.33
CA THR A 92 15.29 17.57 6.80
C THR A 92 14.08 16.95 6.08
N ALA A 93 12.87 17.28 6.50
CA ALA A 93 11.64 16.85 5.81
C ALA A 93 11.65 17.31 4.34
N ALA A 94 11.97 18.56 4.07
CA ALA A 94 12.15 19.06 2.71
C ALA A 94 13.24 18.30 1.95
N GLY A 95 14.37 18.02 2.60
CA GLY A 95 15.48 17.27 2.02
C GLY A 95 15.14 15.81 1.68
N ASN A 96 14.29 15.15 2.49
CA ASN A 96 13.77 13.81 2.21
C ASN A 96 12.87 13.80 0.96
N VAL A 97 11.97 14.78 0.82
CA VAL A 97 11.13 14.93 -0.37
C VAL A 97 11.96 15.32 -1.59
N SER A 98 12.94 16.22 -1.41
CA SER A 98 13.85 16.66 -2.50
C SER A 98 14.59 15.49 -3.14
N LEU A 99 14.99 14.49 -2.35
CA LEU A 99 15.68 13.30 -2.88
C LEU A 99 14.88 12.61 -4.00
N ALA A 100 13.58 12.45 -3.81
CA ALA A 100 12.73 11.83 -4.82
C ALA A 100 12.63 12.72 -6.07
N LEU A 101 12.47 14.04 -5.89
CA LEU A 101 12.45 14.97 -7.00
C LEU A 101 13.81 15.05 -7.74
N GLU A 102 14.92 14.88 -7.02
CA GLU A 102 16.28 14.76 -7.60
C GLU A 102 16.37 13.51 -8.48
N ALA A 103 15.91 12.37 -7.98
CA ALA A 103 15.90 11.10 -8.71
C ALA A 103 15.01 11.14 -9.97
N MET A 104 13.94 11.96 -9.93
CA MET A 104 13.03 12.19 -11.07
C MET A 104 13.54 13.29 -12.02
N ASN A 105 14.76 13.83 -11.81
CA ASN A 105 15.33 14.92 -12.58
C ASN A 105 14.48 16.21 -12.62
N THR A 106 13.68 16.45 -11.57
CA THR A 106 12.88 17.68 -11.48
C THR A 106 13.81 18.90 -11.46
N PRO A 107 13.56 19.93 -12.28
CA PRO A 107 14.35 21.17 -12.32
C PRO A 107 14.45 21.84 -10.94
N ARG A 108 15.62 22.38 -10.59
CA ARG A 108 15.90 22.94 -9.25
C ARG A 108 14.96 24.08 -8.86
N ASP A 109 14.62 24.92 -9.81
CA ASP A 109 13.71 26.07 -9.64
C ASP A 109 12.27 25.63 -9.29
N LYS A 110 11.83 24.44 -9.71
CA LYS A 110 10.49 23.89 -9.43
C LYS A 110 10.42 23.06 -8.15
N ARG A 111 11.57 22.66 -7.57
CA ARG A 111 11.56 21.74 -6.41
C ARG A 111 10.96 22.37 -5.16
N ALA A 112 11.28 23.65 -4.87
CA ALA A 112 10.80 24.32 -3.66
C ALA A 112 9.27 24.38 -3.61
N GLU A 113 8.63 24.75 -4.71
CA GLU A 113 7.18 24.79 -4.85
C GLU A 113 6.56 23.39 -4.68
N ARG A 114 7.11 22.38 -5.38
CA ARG A 114 6.61 20.99 -5.29
C ARG A 114 6.77 20.42 -3.88
N ILE A 115 7.90 20.66 -3.20
CA ILE A 115 8.13 20.24 -1.80
C ILE A 115 7.07 20.86 -0.89
N GLY A 116 6.84 22.17 -0.99
CA GLY A 116 5.84 22.87 -0.19
C GLY A 116 4.42 22.31 -0.43
N GLY A 117 4.05 22.08 -1.68
CA GLY A 117 2.77 21.48 -2.05
C GLY A 117 2.60 20.05 -1.50
N LEU A 118 3.63 19.21 -1.61
CA LEU A 118 3.60 17.83 -1.10
C LEU A 118 3.52 17.79 0.42
N LEU A 119 4.33 18.59 1.13
CA LEU A 119 4.25 18.67 2.60
C LEU A 119 2.90 19.21 3.07
N LYS A 120 2.30 20.17 2.36
CA LYS A 120 0.94 20.64 2.65
C LYS A 120 -0.10 19.52 2.48
N ARG A 121 0.00 18.74 1.41
CA ARG A 121 -0.94 17.61 1.14
C ARG A 121 -0.94 16.54 2.22
N VAL A 122 0.18 16.34 2.91
CA VAL A 122 0.30 15.37 4.02
C VAL A 122 0.23 16.04 5.39
N GLY A 123 -0.29 17.26 5.50
CA GLY A 123 -0.48 17.96 6.77
C GLY A 123 0.81 18.40 7.48
N LEU A 124 1.91 18.60 6.75
CA LEU A 124 3.22 19.00 7.30
C LEU A 124 3.74 20.37 6.78
N PRO A 125 2.90 21.41 6.54
CA PRO A 125 3.34 22.62 5.85
C PRO A 125 4.41 23.42 6.62
N SER A 126 4.37 23.38 7.98
CA SER A 126 5.30 24.12 8.85
C SER A 126 6.52 23.30 9.30
N HIS A 127 6.70 22.08 8.77
CA HIS A 127 7.72 21.15 9.25
C HIS A 127 8.85 20.88 8.25
N ALA A 128 8.94 21.68 7.18
CA ALA A 128 9.92 21.50 6.10
C ALA A 128 11.39 21.44 6.58
N GLY A 129 11.73 22.24 7.60
CA GLY A 129 13.08 22.31 8.17
C GLY A 129 13.41 21.27 9.24
N LYS A 130 12.42 20.50 9.74
CA LYS A 130 12.64 19.50 10.79
C LYS A 130 13.33 18.26 10.27
N TYR A 131 14.18 17.66 11.09
CA TYR A 131 14.76 16.34 10.87
C TYR A 131 13.81 15.24 11.35
N PRO A 132 13.90 14.00 10.82
CA PRO A 132 13.07 12.89 11.27
C PRO A 132 13.09 12.67 12.79
N SER A 133 14.23 12.87 13.46
CA SER A 133 14.38 12.76 14.92
C SER A 133 13.56 13.78 15.72
N GLU A 134 13.13 14.87 15.10
CA GLU A 134 12.32 15.94 15.71
C GLU A 134 10.82 15.77 15.39
N MET A 135 10.43 14.64 14.76
CA MET A 135 9.09 14.37 14.28
C MET A 135 8.47 13.18 15.01
N SER A 136 7.17 13.23 15.31
CA SER A 136 6.43 12.07 15.82
C SER A 136 6.37 10.95 14.77
N GLY A 137 6.06 9.71 15.17
CA GLY A 137 5.92 8.58 14.26
C GLY A 137 4.91 8.86 13.13
N GLY A 138 3.75 9.42 13.45
CA GLY A 138 2.76 9.81 12.43
C GLY A 138 3.27 10.88 11.47
N MET A 139 4.07 11.86 11.95
CA MET A 139 4.70 12.87 11.08
C MET A 139 5.75 12.24 10.15
N GLN A 140 6.57 11.32 10.67
CA GLN A 140 7.56 10.60 9.86
C GLN A 140 6.88 9.77 8.76
N GLN A 141 5.77 9.13 9.08
CA GLN A 141 5.00 8.36 8.12
C GLN A 141 4.38 9.24 7.03
N ARG A 142 3.78 10.38 7.40
CA ARG A 142 3.30 11.39 6.45
C ARG A 142 4.43 11.88 5.54
N LEU A 143 5.62 12.07 6.10
CA LEU A 143 6.80 12.46 5.34
C LEU A 143 7.22 11.37 4.34
N GLN A 144 7.18 10.10 4.74
CA GLN A 144 7.44 8.98 3.83
C GLN A 144 6.44 8.96 2.66
N ILE A 145 5.16 9.17 2.95
CA ILE A 145 4.12 9.28 1.92
C ILE A 145 4.40 10.46 0.97
N ALA A 146 4.73 11.65 1.51
CA ALA A 146 5.09 12.81 0.69
C ALA A 146 6.27 12.53 -0.25
N ARG A 147 7.28 11.81 0.24
CA ARG A 147 8.43 11.39 -0.57
C ARG A 147 8.03 10.40 -1.68
N CYS A 148 7.12 9.47 -1.40
CA CYS A 148 6.59 8.55 -2.41
C CYS A 148 5.80 9.30 -3.48
N LEU A 149 4.93 10.23 -3.09
CA LEU A 149 4.15 11.07 -4.00
C LEU A 149 5.02 12.01 -4.86
N ALA A 150 6.21 12.38 -4.40
CA ALA A 150 7.14 13.20 -5.17
C ALA A 150 7.63 12.53 -6.46
N GLN A 151 7.47 11.22 -6.57
CA GLN A 151 7.80 10.44 -7.78
C GLN A 151 6.69 10.47 -8.83
N ASP A 152 5.52 11.07 -8.54
CA ASP A 152 4.30 10.99 -9.35
C ASP A 152 3.99 9.54 -9.78
N PRO A 153 3.89 8.60 -8.81
CA PRO A 153 3.83 7.18 -9.12
C PRO A 153 2.49 6.79 -9.72
N ALA A 154 2.50 5.87 -10.70
CA ALA A 154 1.30 5.24 -11.23
C ALA A 154 0.72 4.22 -10.22
N ALA A 155 1.57 3.63 -9.37
CA ALA A 155 1.16 2.74 -8.30
C ALA A 155 1.89 3.01 -6.98
N LEU A 156 1.14 2.93 -5.88
CA LEU A 156 1.65 2.95 -4.50
C LEU A 156 1.55 1.55 -3.91
N MET A 157 2.67 1.00 -3.47
CA MET A 157 2.76 -0.26 -2.74
C MET A 157 2.90 0.07 -1.25
N MET A 158 1.99 -0.38 -0.40
CA MET A 158 1.96 -0.05 1.01
C MET A 158 1.99 -1.31 1.87
N ASP A 159 3.02 -1.46 2.70
CA ASP A 159 3.20 -2.61 3.58
C ASP A 159 2.93 -2.21 5.02
N GLU A 160 1.73 -2.51 5.52
CA GLU A 160 1.25 -2.19 6.88
C GLU A 160 1.54 -0.74 7.33
N PRO A 161 1.23 0.27 6.52
CA PRO A 161 1.72 1.62 6.74
C PRO A 161 1.21 2.26 8.04
N PHE A 162 0.13 1.77 8.63
CA PHE A 162 -0.50 2.39 9.80
C PHE A 162 -0.38 1.57 11.10
N GLY A 163 0.36 0.44 11.07
CA GLY A 163 0.43 -0.51 12.18
C GLY A 163 1.03 0.04 13.47
N ALA A 164 1.91 1.03 13.40
CA ALA A 164 2.59 1.61 14.56
C ALA A 164 1.93 2.89 15.11
N LEU A 165 0.72 3.26 14.61
CA LEU A 165 0.06 4.50 14.98
C LEU A 165 -1.06 4.28 16.01
N ASP A 166 -1.29 5.30 16.87
CA ASP A 166 -2.48 5.36 17.70
C ASP A 166 -3.75 5.48 16.84
N ALA A 167 -4.90 5.13 17.41
CA ALA A 167 -6.17 5.03 16.68
C ALA A 167 -6.59 6.34 15.99
N MET A 168 -6.45 7.48 16.65
CA MET A 168 -6.90 8.77 16.11
C MET A 168 -5.99 9.23 14.96
N THR A 169 -4.68 9.10 15.13
CA THR A 169 -3.69 9.41 14.07
C THR A 169 -3.89 8.50 12.87
N ARG A 170 -4.17 7.21 13.08
CA ARG A 170 -4.44 6.22 12.03
C ARG A 170 -5.66 6.62 11.21
N GLN A 171 -6.79 6.92 11.85
CA GLN A 171 -8.01 7.33 11.17
C GLN A 171 -7.80 8.58 10.30
N GLY A 172 -7.16 9.61 10.84
CA GLY A 172 -6.84 10.82 10.08
C GLY A 172 -5.97 10.54 8.85
N LEU A 173 -4.98 9.64 8.99
CA LEU A 173 -4.11 9.24 7.85
C LEU A 173 -4.84 8.37 6.81
N GLN A 174 -5.79 7.55 7.23
CA GLN A 174 -6.65 6.79 6.31
C GLN A 174 -7.48 7.73 5.44
N ASP A 175 -8.08 8.77 6.04
CA ASP A 175 -8.88 9.76 5.32
C ASP A 175 -8.00 10.56 4.34
N GLU A 176 -6.84 11.04 4.81
CA GLU A 176 -5.86 11.72 3.95
C GLU A 176 -5.41 10.84 2.77
N MET A 177 -5.19 9.54 3.03
CA MET A 177 -4.80 8.59 2.00
C MET A 177 -5.88 8.42 0.93
N LEU A 178 -7.16 8.33 1.33
CA LEU A 178 -8.28 8.27 0.40
C LEU A 178 -8.39 9.55 -0.45
N GLU A 179 -8.16 10.72 0.13
CA GLU A 179 -8.14 11.98 -0.60
C GLU A 179 -6.98 12.04 -1.60
N ILE A 180 -5.78 11.61 -1.19
CA ILE A 180 -4.59 11.55 -2.04
C ILE A 180 -4.81 10.59 -3.20
N ALA A 181 -5.33 9.39 -2.93
CA ALA A 181 -5.60 8.38 -3.95
C ALA A 181 -6.57 8.91 -5.01
N ARG A 182 -7.67 9.57 -4.58
CA ARG A 182 -8.63 10.18 -5.49
C ARG A 182 -8.02 11.33 -6.30
N GLY A 183 -7.31 12.24 -5.64
CA GLY A 183 -6.75 13.43 -6.28
C GLY A 183 -5.63 13.13 -7.28
N ALA A 184 -4.96 12.00 -7.14
CA ALA A 184 -3.87 11.56 -8.02
C ALA A 184 -4.31 10.47 -9.02
N GLY A 185 -5.51 9.88 -8.87
CA GLY A 185 -5.91 8.68 -9.63
C GLY A 185 -4.95 7.51 -9.42
N ALA A 186 -4.32 7.44 -8.23
CA ALA A 186 -3.27 6.48 -7.94
C ALA A 186 -3.86 5.08 -7.72
N THR A 187 -3.23 4.08 -8.31
CA THR A 187 -3.50 2.67 -8.03
C THR A 187 -2.77 2.27 -6.75
N ILE A 188 -3.43 1.57 -5.84
CA ILE A 188 -2.84 1.21 -4.55
C ILE A 188 -2.93 -0.29 -4.32
N PHE A 189 -1.77 -0.90 -4.03
CA PHE A 189 -1.65 -2.24 -3.48
C PHE A 189 -1.33 -2.10 -1.98
N PHE A 190 -2.30 -2.40 -1.13
CA PHE A 190 -2.24 -2.14 0.30
C PHE A 190 -2.22 -3.45 1.09
N VAL A 191 -1.18 -3.67 1.86
CA VAL A 191 -1.06 -4.83 2.76
C VAL A 191 -1.41 -4.39 4.17
N THR A 192 -2.32 -5.11 4.81
CA THR A 192 -2.68 -4.91 6.22
C THR A 192 -3.12 -6.21 6.90
N HIS A 193 -3.07 -6.24 8.20
CA HIS A 193 -3.70 -7.27 9.04
C HIS A 193 -5.00 -6.79 9.69
N ASP A 194 -5.35 -5.52 9.52
CA ASP A 194 -6.58 -4.92 10.07
C ASP A 194 -7.71 -5.02 9.04
N LEU A 195 -8.75 -5.80 9.38
CA LEU A 195 -9.89 -6.08 8.50
C LEU A 195 -10.74 -4.82 8.26
N GLU A 196 -10.92 -3.99 9.28
CA GLU A 196 -11.71 -2.77 9.17
C GLU A 196 -11.00 -1.74 8.29
N GLU A 197 -9.66 -1.67 8.40
CA GLU A 197 -8.84 -0.86 7.54
C GLU A 197 -8.95 -1.29 6.07
N ALA A 198 -8.87 -2.60 5.80
CA ALA A 198 -8.99 -3.14 4.45
C ALA A 198 -10.35 -2.82 3.82
N ILE A 199 -11.45 -2.93 4.58
CA ILE A 199 -12.80 -2.60 4.12
C ILE A 199 -12.95 -1.08 3.95
N TYR A 200 -12.39 -0.30 4.88
CA TYR A 200 -12.51 1.17 4.87
C TYR A 200 -11.78 1.79 3.69
N LEU A 201 -10.59 1.31 3.34
CA LEU A 201 -9.76 1.86 2.29
C LEU A 201 -10.06 1.25 0.91
N GLY A 202 -10.21 -0.07 0.85
CA GLY A 202 -10.24 -0.83 -0.39
C GLY A 202 -11.46 -0.61 -1.26
N ASP A 203 -11.28 -0.76 -2.56
CA ASP A 203 -12.34 -1.05 -3.52
C ASP A 203 -12.52 -2.56 -3.66
N ARG A 204 -11.48 -3.31 -3.25
CA ARG A 204 -11.43 -4.76 -3.27
C ARG A 204 -10.51 -5.29 -2.18
N VAL A 205 -10.87 -6.42 -1.59
CA VAL A 205 -10.07 -7.11 -0.57
C VAL A 205 -9.76 -8.52 -1.05
N ILE A 206 -8.47 -8.85 -1.10
CA ILE A 206 -7.97 -10.19 -1.40
C ILE A 206 -7.41 -10.79 -0.12
N GLY A 207 -7.97 -11.92 0.31
CA GLY A 207 -7.48 -12.67 1.46
C GLY A 207 -6.58 -13.83 1.04
N LEU A 208 -5.38 -13.89 1.61
CA LEU A 208 -4.42 -14.97 1.38
C LEU A 208 -4.52 -16.05 2.46
N LEU A 209 -4.56 -17.31 2.02
CA LEU A 209 -4.34 -18.49 2.86
C LEU A 209 -2.83 -18.71 3.06
N PRO A 210 -2.40 -19.24 4.22
CA PRO A 210 -0.99 -19.59 4.47
C PRO A 210 -0.56 -20.94 3.86
N HIS A 211 0.73 -21.14 3.73
CA HIS A 211 1.42 -22.42 3.52
C HIS A 211 1.01 -23.27 2.29
N PRO A 212 1.25 -22.84 1.07
CA PRO A 212 1.78 -21.57 0.63
C PRO A 212 0.71 -20.50 0.50
N GLY A 213 1.15 -19.22 0.36
CA GLY A 213 0.27 -18.10 0.12
C GLY A 213 -0.54 -18.29 -1.16
N ARG A 214 -1.86 -18.44 -1.04
CA ARG A 214 -2.82 -18.59 -2.13
C ARG A 214 -4.03 -17.72 -1.89
N ILE A 215 -4.69 -17.29 -2.95
CA ILE A 215 -5.96 -16.56 -2.81
C ILE A 215 -7.02 -17.51 -2.22
N GLY A 216 -7.58 -17.11 -1.09
CA GLY A 216 -8.69 -17.83 -0.46
C GLY A 216 -10.02 -17.10 -0.57
N ILE A 217 -9.96 -15.77 -0.67
CA ILE A 217 -11.15 -14.92 -0.87
C ILE A 217 -10.79 -13.70 -1.69
N ASP A 218 -11.73 -13.22 -2.48
CA ASP A 218 -11.61 -12.02 -3.33
C ASP A 218 -12.95 -11.30 -3.34
N LEU A 219 -13.04 -10.20 -2.59
CA LEU A 219 -14.27 -9.47 -2.32
C LEU A 219 -14.23 -8.05 -2.88
N LYS A 220 -15.21 -7.71 -3.68
CA LYS A 220 -15.49 -6.33 -4.06
C LYS A 220 -16.11 -5.58 -2.88
N ILE A 221 -15.64 -4.37 -2.63
CA ILE A 221 -16.14 -3.50 -1.56
C ILE A 221 -17.06 -2.44 -2.17
N ASP A 222 -18.35 -2.70 -2.12
CA ASP A 222 -19.38 -1.80 -2.68
C ASP A 222 -19.97 -0.90 -1.58
N LEU A 223 -19.13 -0.04 -1.02
CA LEU A 223 -19.51 0.94 0.00
C LEU A 223 -19.56 2.35 -0.59
N PRO A 224 -20.53 3.20 -0.19
CA PRO A 224 -20.62 4.57 -0.67
C PRO A 224 -19.34 5.38 -0.45
N ARG A 225 -19.07 6.32 -1.34
CA ARG A 225 -18.02 7.33 -1.23
C ARG A 225 -18.63 8.73 -1.25
N PRO A 226 -18.08 9.74 -0.54
CA PRO A 226 -16.92 9.67 0.32
C PRO A 226 -17.16 8.80 1.56
N ARG A 227 -16.10 8.12 2.04
CA ARG A 227 -16.15 7.33 3.27
C ARG A 227 -15.94 8.22 4.48
N ASP A 228 -16.61 7.90 5.57
CA ASP A 228 -16.56 8.57 6.86
C ASP A 228 -16.23 7.55 7.94
N GLN A 229 -15.36 7.92 8.90
CA GLN A 229 -14.85 6.99 9.92
C GLN A 229 -15.94 6.40 10.80
N VAL A 230 -17.06 7.09 11.00
CA VAL A 230 -18.18 6.62 11.82
C VAL A 230 -19.26 6.02 10.93
N ALA A 231 -19.86 6.83 10.05
CA ALA A 231 -21.01 6.40 9.24
C ALA A 231 -20.70 5.21 8.33
N THR A 232 -19.49 5.14 7.74
CA THR A 232 -19.12 3.99 6.90
C THR A 232 -19.00 2.71 7.74
N ARG A 233 -18.44 2.78 8.95
CA ARG A 233 -18.28 1.61 9.82
C ARG A 233 -19.59 1.12 10.46
N GLU A 234 -20.60 1.98 10.55
CA GLU A 234 -21.94 1.65 10.99
C GLU A 234 -22.82 1.08 9.86
N ASN A 235 -22.37 1.16 8.60
CA ASN A 235 -23.12 0.65 7.46
C ASN A 235 -23.31 -0.86 7.55
N ALA A 236 -24.51 -1.35 7.26
CA ALA A 236 -24.84 -2.78 7.33
C ALA A 236 -23.95 -3.65 6.42
N GLU A 237 -23.58 -3.15 5.22
CA GLU A 237 -22.68 -3.83 4.30
C GLU A 237 -21.25 -3.88 4.86
N PHE A 238 -20.76 -2.82 5.54
CA PHE A 238 -19.46 -2.85 6.22
C PHE A 238 -19.44 -3.96 7.28
N LEU A 239 -20.48 -4.05 8.09
CA LEU A 239 -20.59 -5.06 9.15
C LEU A 239 -20.66 -6.48 8.58
N ARG A 240 -21.37 -6.68 7.46
CA ARG A 240 -21.43 -7.94 6.72
C ARG A 240 -20.04 -8.36 6.22
N LEU A 241 -19.34 -7.46 5.52
CA LEU A 241 -18.00 -7.68 5.00
C LEU A 241 -17.00 -7.98 6.12
N ARG A 242 -17.06 -7.22 7.22
CA ARG A 242 -16.23 -7.46 8.40
C ARG A 242 -16.42 -8.88 8.95
N ARG A 243 -17.67 -9.33 9.06
CA ARG A 243 -17.97 -10.69 9.53
C ARG A 243 -17.40 -11.74 8.58
N GLU A 244 -17.61 -11.57 7.29
CA GLU A 244 -17.11 -12.50 6.26
C GLU A 244 -15.58 -12.62 6.28
N LEU A 245 -14.87 -11.49 6.34
CA LEU A 245 -13.41 -11.48 6.45
C LEU A 245 -12.90 -12.05 7.78
N TYR A 246 -13.61 -11.79 8.88
CA TYR A 246 -13.27 -12.36 10.19
C TYR A 246 -13.37 -13.89 10.15
N ASP A 247 -14.48 -14.43 9.62
CA ASP A 247 -14.69 -15.88 9.52
C ASP A 247 -13.64 -16.51 8.58
N PHE A 248 -13.26 -15.83 7.49
CA PHE A 248 -12.19 -16.27 6.60
C PHE A 248 -10.84 -16.36 7.34
N ILE A 249 -10.41 -15.30 8.03
CA ILE A 249 -9.12 -15.29 8.75
C ILE A 249 -9.10 -16.36 9.82
N HIS A 250 -10.17 -16.50 10.59
CA HIS A 250 -10.26 -17.48 11.66
C HIS A 250 -10.17 -18.94 11.14
N LYS A 251 -10.78 -19.24 9.98
CA LYS A 251 -10.62 -20.54 9.31
C LYS A 251 -9.20 -20.74 8.80
N ALA A 252 -8.63 -19.73 8.17
CA ALA A 252 -7.26 -19.79 7.63
C ALA A 252 -6.20 -20.04 8.71
N GLU A 253 -6.35 -19.47 9.91
CA GLU A 253 -5.45 -19.68 11.06
C GLU A 253 -5.56 -21.10 11.65
N ARG A 254 -6.75 -21.69 11.59
CA ARG A 254 -6.97 -23.06 12.07
C ARG A 254 -6.56 -24.14 11.08
N GLY A 255 -6.09 -23.79 9.89
CA GLY A 255 -5.72 -24.75 8.85
C GLY A 255 -6.91 -25.50 8.24
N SER A 256 -8.14 -25.04 8.49
CA SER A 256 -9.34 -25.61 7.87
C SER A 256 -9.49 -25.00 6.46
N PRO A 257 -9.80 -25.81 5.42
CA PRO A 257 -10.13 -25.25 4.10
C PRO A 257 -11.36 -24.33 4.21
N PRO A 258 -11.41 -23.25 3.42
CA PRO A 258 -12.50 -22.28 3.43
C PRO A 258 -13.84 -22.88 2.97
#